data_3341d7e95f05338f587d87e93d4295b6
#
_entry.id   3341d7e95f05338f587d87e93d4295b6
#
_cell.length_a   1.000
_cell.length_b   1.000
_cell.length_c   1.000
_cell.angle_alpha   90.00
_cell.angle_beta   90.00
_cell.angle_gamma   90.00
#
_symmetry.space_group_name_H-M   'P 1'
#
loop_
_entity.id
_entity.type
_entity.pdbx_description
1 polymer ?
#
loop_
_entity_poly.entity_id
_entity_poly.type
_entity_poly.pdbx_seq_one_letter_code
_entity_poly.pdbx_strand_id
1 'polypeptide(L)'
;PYAVEFIDHVITEIVKMYEEAGCELSHFNIGGDEVPKGALTREEHQEFINSVLAILQRYDLQPVGWEEISHFCAPESQAICYAWLNSETKPVELAEKGYQVVIATANHLYFDFAYCNHHEEKGLNWGGYTDEYRSFDWLPAQHENVIGMSAQLWAEVIRSFSQVEWQLYPKIFGLVERSWNNRSCLALGDY
;
A
#
# COMPACT_ATOMS: atom_id res chain seq x y z
N PRO A 1 19.89 12.13 13.85
CA PRO A 1 19.15 12.85 14.92
C PRO A 1 18.02 13.69 14.34
N TYR A 2 18.29 14.62 13.44
CA TYR A 2 17.29 15.57 12.90
C TYR A 2 16.06 14.90 12.27
N ALA A 3 16.23 13.85 11.46
CA ALA A 3 15.12 13.18 10.79
C ALA A 3 14.18 12.51 11.83
N VAL A 4 14.73 11.86 12.83
CA VAL A 4 13.94 11.19 13.88
C VAL A 4 13.20 12.22 14.74
N GLU A 5 13.87 13.34 15.12
CA GLU A 5 13.23 14.44 15.87
C GLU A 5 12.09 15.08 15.08
N PHE A 6 12.27 15.24 13.76
CA PHE A 6 11.22 15.76 12.88
C PHE A 6 10.02 14.83 12.81
N ILE A 7 10.27 13.52 12.61
CA ILE A 7 9.20 12.50 12.56
C ILE A 7 8.46 12.44 13.89
N ASP A 8 9.19 12.48 15.01
CA ASP A 8 8.59 12.52 16.34
C ASP A 8 7.64 13.72 16.50
N HIS A 9 8.07 14.90 16.09
CA HIS A 9 7.23 16.10 16.11
C HIS A 9 5.97 15.93 15.23
N VAL A 10 6.12 15.43 14.00
CA VAL A 10 5.00 15.21 13.08
C VAL A 10 3.99 14.23 13.66
N ILE A 11 4.44 13.09 14.18
CA ILE A 11 3.56 12.09 14.78
C ILE A 11 2.84 12.69 15.99
N THR A 12 3.56 13.40 16.84
CA THR A 12 2.99 14.07 18.02
C THR A 12 1.87 15.05 17.65
N GLU A 13 2.09 15.87 16.63
CA GLU A 13 1.07 16.82 16.17
C GLU A 13 -0.15 16.12 15.55
N ILE A 14 0.07 15.06 14.79
CA ILE A 14 -1.05 14.26 14.23
C ILE A 14 -1.87 13.60 15.33
N VAL A 15 -1.22 13.00 16.35
CA VAL A 15 -1.93 12.43 17.50
C VAL A 15 -2.80 13.48 18.19
N LYS A 16 -2.25 14.67 18.47
CA LYS A 16 -3.03 15.78 19.05
C LYS A 16 -4.24 16.17 18.20
N MET A 17 -4.08 16.24 16.86
CA MET A 17 -5.20 16.55 15.97
C MET A 17 -6.32 15.52 16.07
N TYR A 18 -5.99 14.24 16.20
CA TYR A 18 -6.96 13.17 16.40
C TYR A 18 -7.65 13.27 17.77
N GLU A 19 -6.89 13.52 18.84
CA GLU A 19 -7.41 13.74 20.19
C GLU A 19 -8.37 14.94 20.23
N GLU A 20 -7.98 16.08 19.65
CA GLU A 20 -8.81 17.28 19.55
C GLU A 20 -10.10 17.05 18.77
N ALA A 21 -10.05 16.19 17.74
CA ALA A 21 -11.22 15.80 16.94
C ALA A 21 -12.09 14.74 17.65
N GLY A 22 -11.66 14.20 18.77
CA GLY A 22 -12.33 13.09 19.46
C GLY A 22 -12.32 11.79 18.66
N CYS A 23 -11.32 11.61 17.81
CA CYS A 23 -11.11 10.44 16.97
C CYS A 23 -9.97 9.59 17.51
N GLU A 24 -10.06 8.27 17.29
CA GLU A 24 -8.98 7.34 17.61
C GLU A 24 -8.01 7.25 16.43
N LEU A 25 -6.71 7.36 16.71
CA LEU A 25 -5.63 7.00 15.78
C LEU A 25 -5.02 5.68 16.25
N SER A 26 -5.20 4.61 15.49
CA SER A 26 -4.72 3.27 15.87
C SER A 26 -3.52 2.80 15.06
N HIS A 27 -3.29 3.38 13.91
CA HIS A 27 -2.26 2.96 12.95
C HIS A 27 -1.51 4.16 12.39
N PHE A 28 -0.22 3.97 12.06
CA PHE A 28 0.55 5.01 11.40
C PHE A 28 1.43 4.40 10.30
N ASN A 29 1.30 4.91 9.07
CA ASN A 29 2.11 4.46 7.95
C ASN A 29 3.46 5.16 7.95
N ILE A 30 4.53 4.38 8.05
CA ILE A 30 5.93 4.83 8.11
C ILE A 30 6.64 4.74 6.75
N GLY A 31 5.94 4.39 5.67
CA GLY A 31 6.52 4.23 4.34
C GLY A 31 7.36 2.97 4.20
N GLY A 32 8.65 3.14 4.00
CA GLY A 32 9.65 2.08 3.93
C GLY A 32 10.01 1.64 2.51
N ASP A 33 9.26 2.10 1.52
CA ASP A 33 9.43 1.79 0.10
C ASP A 33 10.64 2.50 -0.52
N GLU A 34 11.23 1.83 -1.50
CA GLU A 34 12.16 2.40 -2.49
C GLU A 34 13.32 3.23 -1.94
N VAL A 35 13.85 2.91 -0.76
CA VAL A 35 15.07 3.56 -0.26
C VAL A 35 16.20 3.36 -1.26
N PRO A 36 16.79 4.43 -1.80
CA PRO A 36 17.80 4.32 -2.87
C PRO A 36 18.96 3.42 -2.45
N LYS A 37 19.34 2.50 -3.34
CA LYS A 37 20.43 1.57 -3.07
C LYS A 37 21.71 2.31 -2.72
N GLY A 38 22.27 2.02 -1.54
CA GLY A 38 23.49 2.65 -1.04
C GLY A 38 23.28 4.00 -0.34
N ALA A 39 22.03 4.48 -0.19
CA ALA A 39 21.74 5.67 0.59
C ALA A 39 21.95 5.44 2.10
N LEU A 40 21.65 4.25 2.56
CA LEU A 40 21.85 3.78 3.93
C LEU A 40 22.52 2.40 3.93
N THR A 41 23.33 2.11 4.92
CA THR A 41 23.67 0.73 5.26
C THR A 41 22.46 0.03 5.85
N ARG A 42 22.47 -1.31 5.92
CA ARG A 42 21.41 -2.07 6.55
C ARG A 42 21.24 -1.71 8.03
N GLU A 43 22.35 -1.52 8.71
CA GLU A 43 22.43 -1.17 10.12
C GLU A 43 21.81 0.22 10.38
N GLU A 44 22.18 1.22 9.57
CA GLU A 44 21.61 2.58 9.67
C GLU A 44 20.11 2.58 9.40
N HIS A 45 19.64 1.81 8.41
CA HIS A 45 18.22 1.68 8.12
C HIS A 45 17.47 1.00 9.28
N GLN A 46 18.02 -0.08 9.83
CA GLN A 46 17.44 -0.76 10.99
C GLN A 46 17.36 0.16 12.22
N GLU A 47 18.42 0.94 12.49
CA GLU A 47 18.45 1.89 13.61
C GLU A 47 17.40 2.99 13.41
N PHE A 48 17.25 3.49 12.19
CA PHE A 48 16.23 4.47 11.86
C PHE A 48 14.82 3.92 12.08
N ILE A 49 14.50 2.75 11.54
CA ILE A 49 13.19 2.10 11.71
C ILE A 49 12.93 1.83 13.20
N ASN A 50 13.90 1.30 13.96
CA ASN A 50 13.75 1.08 15.39
C ASN A 50 13.41 2.37 16.15
N SER A 51 14.04 3.48 15.76
CA SER A 51 13.74 4.80 16.34
C SER A 51 12.31 5.24 16.08
N VAL A 52 11.83 5.05 14.86
CA VAL A 52 10.44 5.38 14.48
C VAL A 52 9.45 4.46 15.20
N LEU A 53 9.71 3.16 15.28
CA LEU A 53 8.87 2.20 16.03
C LEU A 53 8.78 2.58 17.52
N ALA A 54 9.86 3.03 18.13
CA ALA A 54 9.85 3.50 19.53
C ALA A 54 8.97 4.75 19.71
N ILE A 55 8.89 5.62 18.70
CA ILE A 55 7.97 6.76 18.69
C ILE A 55 6.53 6.27 18.64
N LEU A 56 6.20 5.36 17.71
CA LEU A 56 4.84 4.82 17.59
C LEU A 56 4.38 4.12 18.88
N GLN A 57 5.28 3.35 19.51
CA GLN A 57 4.98 2.64 20.75
C GLN A 57 4.58 3.58 21.90
N ARG A 58 5.09 4.81 21.96
CA ARG A 58 4.70 5.80 22.98
C ARG A 58 3.23 6.19 22.88
N TYR A 59 2.65 6.07 21.70
CA TYR A 59 1.26 6.45 21.39
C TYR A 59 0.35 5.23 21.16
N ASP A 60 0.85 4.02 21.41
CA ASP A 60 0.14 2.75 21.16
C ASP A 60 -0.32 2.62 19.70
N LEU A 61 0.50 3.11 18.77
CA LEU A 61 0.21 3.07 17.34
C LEU A 61 0.81 1.84 16.67
N GLN A 62 -0.01 1.10 15.93
CA GLN A 62 0.43 -0.03 15.13
C GLN A 62 1.17 0.47 13.88
N PRO A 63 2.39 -0.02 13.60
CA PRO A 63 3.12 0.37 12.40
C PRO A 63 2.47 -0.20 11.14
N VAL A 64 2.40 0.62 10.10
CA VAL A 64 1.99 0.24 8.75
C VAL A 64 3.09 0.65 7.78
N GLY A 65 3.29 -0.07 6.71
CA GLY A 65 4.23 0.35 5.66
C GLY A 65 4.18 -0.55 4.43
N TRP A 66 4.98 -0.21 3.45
CA TRP A 66 5.14 -1.05 2.26
C TRP A 66 5.91 -2.33 2.61
N GLU A 67 5.85 -3.34 1.76
CA GLU A 67 6.39 -4.68 2.07
C GLU A 67 7.86 -4.71 2.51
N GLU A 68 8.64 -3.69 2.14
CA GLU A 68 10.04 -3.55 2.50
C GLU A 68 10.27 -3.42 4.01
N ILE A 69 9.29 -2.89 4.77
CA ILE A 69 9.41 -2.83 6.23
C ILE A 69 9.54 -4.21 6.86
N SER A 70 9.07 -5.26 6.18
CA SER A 70 9.23 -6.65 6.64
C SER A 70 10.69 -7.09 6.77
N HIS A 71 11.62 -6.35 6.19
CA HIS A 71 13.05 -6.61 6.34
C HIS A 71 13.63 -6.06 7.66
N PHE A 72 12.90 -5.16 8.33
CA PHE A 72 13.36 -4.39 9.48
C PHE A 72 12.43 -4.51 10.70
N CYS A 73 11.14 -4.73 10.48
CA CYS A 73 10.14 -4.98 11.51
C CYS A 73 9.93 -6.49 11.64
N ALA A 74 10.07 -7.03 12.83
CA ALA A 74 9.69 -8.43 13.07
C ALA A 74 8.15 -8.58 13.09
N PRO A 75 7.60 -9.78 12.78
CA PRO A 75 6.15 -10.01 12.82
C PRO A 75 5.52 -9.68 14.19
N GLU A 76 6.27 -9.86 15.29
CA GLU A 76 5.85 -9.55 16.64
C GLU A 76 5.57 -8.06 16.87
N SER A 77 6.07 -7.18 16.00
CA SER A 77 5.72 -5.74 16.00
C SER A 77 4.28 -5.49 15.56
N GLN A 78 3.59 -6.53 15.07
CA GLN A 78 2.24 -6.46 14.50
C GLN A 78 2.15 -5.52 13.28
N ALA A 79 3.25 -5.28 12.59
CA ALA A 79 3.28 -4.40 11.43
C ALA A 79 2.33 -4.89 10.33
N ILE A 80 1.59 -3.97 9.74
CA ILE A 80 0.78 -4.21 8.55
C ILE A 80 1.63 -3.90 7.32
N CYS A 81 1.79 -4.89 6.44
CA CYS A 81 2.57 -4.76 5.22
C CYS A 81 1.67 -4.60 3.99
N TYR A 82 1.86 -3.54 3.22
CA TYR A 82 1.26 -3.36 1.90
C TYR A 82 2.13 -4.05 0.85
N ALA A 83 1.64 -5.17 0.31
CA ALA A 83 2.32 -5.94 -0.72
C ALA A 83 2.02 -5.33 -2.10
N TRP A 84 2.97 -4.58 -2.66
CA TRP A 84 2.77 -3.78 -3.88
C TRP A 84 3.52 -4.28 -5.11
N LEU A 85 4.64 -4.99 -4.92
CA LEU A 85 5.40 -5.52 -6.04
C LEU A 85 4.55 -6.48 -6.89
N ASN A 86 4.86 -6.55 -8.18
CA ASN A 86 4.17 -7.41 -9.15
C ASN A 86 4.46 -8.89 -8.91
N SER A 87 4.00 -9.41 -7.77
CA SER A 87 4.14 -10.80 -7.35
C SER A 87 2.84 -11.28 -6.75
N GLU A 88 2.25 -12.31 -7.34
CA GLU A 88 1.03 -12.94 -6.83
C GLU A 88 1.28 -13.75 -5.55
N THR A 89 2.53 -14.19 -5.32
CA THR A 89 2.91 -14.99 -4.15
C THR A 89 3.29 -14.14 -2.94
N LYS A 90 3.73 -12.92 -3.15
CA LYS A 90 4.26 -12.05 -2.08
C LYS A 90 3.30 -11.82 -0.93
N PRO A 91 2.01 -11.56 -1.16
CA PRO A 91 1.05 -11.40 -0.06
C PRO A 91 0.99 -12.65 0.85
N VAL A 92 0.98 -13.85 0.26
CA VAL A 92 0.96 -15.11 1.02
C VAL A 92 2.28 -15.32 1.76
N GLU A 93 3.41 -15.06 1.12
CA GLU A 93 4.74 -15.18 1.76
C GLU A 93 4.89 -14.31 3.01
N LEU A 94 4.34 -13.11 2.98
CA LEU A 94 4.32 -12.19 4.13
C LEU A 94 3.34 -12.67 5.20
N ALA A 95 2.16 -13.10 4.80
CA ALA A 95 1.12 -13.60 5.69
C ALA A 95 1.57 -14.88 6.43
N GLU A 96 2.24 -15.81 5.73
CA GLU A 96 2.83 -17.03 6.31
C GLU A 96 3.96 -16.71 7.32
N LYS A 97 4.64 -15.58 7.17
CA LYS A 97 5.62 -15.11 8.16
C LYS A 97 4.99 -14.48 9.40
N GLY A 98 3.66 -14.28 9.40
CA GLY A 98 2.92 -13.73 10.52
C GLY A 98 2.60 -12.24 10.43
N TYR A 99 2.89 -11.58 9.30
CA TYR A 99 2.46 -10.19 9.09
C TYR A 99 0.98 -10.12 8.73
N GLN A 100 0.29 -9.08 9.18
CA GLN A 100 -0.95 -8.66 8.56
C GLN A 100 -0.65 -8.02 7.21
N VAL A 101 -1.42 -8.38 6.18
CA VAL A 101 -1.12 -7.97 4.81
C VAL A 101 -2.31 -7.29 4.16
N VAL A 102 -2.05 -6.14 3.53
CA VAL A 102 -2.95 -5.50 2.58
C VAL A 102 -2.40 -5.73 1.18
N ILE A 103 -3.21 -6.31 0.31
CA ILE A 103 -2.82 -6.54 -1.10
C ILE A 103 -2.91 -5.20 -1.85
N ALA A 104 -1.80 -4.77 -2.43
CA ALA A 104 -1.70 -3.55 -3.23
C ALA A 104 -0.95 -3.78 -4.55
N THR A 105 -0.98 -5.03 -5.07
CA THR A 105 -0.18 -5.49 -6.20
C THR A 105 -0.35 -4.59 -7.42
N ALA A 106 0.73 -3.99 -7.87
CA ALA A 106 0.71 -2.88 -8.82
C ALA A 106 0.05 -3.22 -10.16
N ASN A 107 0.29 -4.42 -10.71
CA ASN A 107 -0.27 -4.85 -11.99
C ASN A 107 -1.80 -5.00 -12.03
N HIS A 108 -2.48 -4.95 -10.88
CA HIS A 108 -3.94 -5.04 -10.77
C HIS A 108 -4.56 -3.81 -10.10
N LEU A 109 -3.81 -3.18 -9.20
CA LEU A 109 -4.34 -2.18 -8.27
C LEU A 109 -3.68 -0.79 -8.37
N TYR A 110 -2.72 -0.59 -9.27
CA TYR A 110 -2.20 0.75 -9.57
C TYR A 110 -3.01 1.35 -10.71
N PHE A 111 -3.95 2.22 -10.36
CA PHE A 111 -4.90 2.82 -11.30
C PHE A 111 -4.31 3.99 -12.09
N ASP A 112 -3.16 4.51 -11.67
CA ASP A 112 -2.34 5.45 -12.43
C ASP A 112 -1.65 4.83 -13.65
N PHE A 113 -1.69 3.49 -13.80
CA PHE A 113 -1.21 2.84 -15.02
C PHE A 113 -2.11 3.13 -16.20
N ALA A 114 -1.50 3.28 -17.36
CA ALA A 114 -2.19 3.42 -18.64
C ALA A 114 -3.09 2.19 -18.91
N TYR A 115 -4.19 2.42 -19.65
CA TYR A 115 -5.12 1.35 -20.01
C TYR A 115 -4.50 0.37 -21.02
N CYS A 116 -3.69 0.88 -21.95
CA CYS A 116 -3.08 0.06 -22.99
C CYS A 116 -1.78 0.68 -23.50
N ASN A 117 -1.06 -0.06 -24.34
CA ASN A 117 0.13 0.44 -25.03
C ASN A 117 -0.23 1.33 -26.20
N HIS A 118 -0.64 2.55 -25.92
CA HIS A 118 -0.92 3.55 -26.95
C HIS A 118 -0.26 4.88 -26.58
N HIS A 119 0.28 5.60 -27.56
CA HIS A 119 1.08 6.82 -27.35
C HIS A 119 0.27 8.01 -26.81
N GLU A 120 -1.06 7.98 -26.96
CA GLU A 120 -1.97 9.00 -26.42
C GLU A 120 -2.49 8.66 -25.02
N GLU A 121 -2.24 7.43 -24.54
CA GLU A 121 -2.66 7.03 -23.20
C GLU A 121 -1.93 7.82 -22.13
N LYS A 122 -2.69 8.18 -21.11
CA LYS A 122 -2.21 8.93 -19.96
C LYS A 122 -2.09 7.98 -18.78
N GLY A 123 -0.89 7.78 -18.30
CA GLY A 123 -0.62 6.90 -17.19
C GLY A 123 0.82 6.39 -17.23
N LEU A 124 1.23 5.79 -16.13
CA LEU A 124 2.51 5.08 -16.02
C LEU A 124 2.39 3.68 -16.67
N ASN A 125 3.51 3.07 -16.98
CA ASN A 125 3.54 1.74 -17.60
C ASN A 125 4.72 0.88 -17.16
N TRP A 126 5.47 1.30 -16.14
CA TRP A 126 6.65 0.58 -15.66
C TRP A 126 6.33 -0.84 -15.16
N GLY A 127 5.12 -1.06 -14.62
CA GLY A 127 4.65 -2.36 -14.15
C GLY A 127 3.66 -3.05 -15.09
N GLY A 128 3.36 -2.45 -16.25
CA GLY A 128 2.39 -2.94 -17.22
C GLY A 128 1.25 -1.96 -17.49
N TYR A 129 0.13 -2.50 -17.88
CA TYR A 129 -1.10 -1.76 -18.16
C TYR A 129 -2.22 -2.30 -17.27
N THR A 130 -3.09 -1.40 -16.80
CA THR A 130 -4.22 -1.76 -15.96
C THR A 130 -5.49 -1.14 -16.52
N ASP A 131 -6.34 -1.98 -17.08
CA ASP A 131 -7.70 -1.67 -17.48
C ASP A 131 -8.71 -2.24 -16.47
N GLU A 132 -9.99 -2.11 -16.74
CA GLU A 132 -11.06 -2.68 -15.94
C GLU A 132 -11.01 -4.21 -15.89
N TYR A 133 -10.61 -4.86 -16.98
CA TYR A 133 -10.46 -6.33 -17.01
C TYR A 133 -9.30 -6.77 -16.13
N ARG A 134 -8.18 -6.10 -16.18
CA ARG A 134 -6.99 -6.41 -15.40
C ARG A 134 -7.23 -6.23 -13.90
N SER A 135 -8.02 -5.22 -13.51
CA SER A 135 -8.40 -5.01 -12.12
C SER A 135 -9.44 -6.02 -11.62
N PHE A 136 -10.21 -6.63 -12.54
CA PHE A 136 -11.28 -7.57 -12.25
C PHE A 136 -10.87 -9.04 -12.43
N ASP A 137 -10.17 -9.42 -13.51
CA ASP A 137 -9.93 -10.81 -13.91
C ASP A 137 -8.71 -11.43 -13.21
N TRP A 138 -8.77 -11.46 -11.89
CA TRP A 138 -7.78 -12.13 -11.05
C TRP A 138 -8.40 -12.54 -9.71
N LEU A 139 -7.75 -13.44 -8.98
CA LEU A 139 -8.19 -13.84 -7.64
C LEU A 139 -7.14 -13.36 -6.63
N PRO A 140 -7.52 -12.49 -5.68
CA PRO A 140 -6.64 -12.07 -4.61
C PRO A 140 -6.18 -13.28 -3.78
N ALA A 141 -4.96 -13.19 -3.27
CA ALA A 141 -4.41 -14.18 -2.36
C ALA A 141 -5.33 -14.39 -1.14
N GLN A 142 -5.53 -15.63 -0.74
CA GLN A 142 -6.37 -16.01 0.39
C GLN A 142 -5.48 -16.53 1.52
N HIS A 143 -5.49 -15.83 2.65
CA HIS A 143 -4.84 -16.27 3.89
C HIS A 143 -5.50 -15.52 5.07
N GLU A 144 -5.54 -16.11 6.27
CA GLU A 144 -6.15 -15.49 7.45
C GLU A 144 -5.54 -14.14 7.83
N ASN A 145 -4.25 -13.95 7.56
CA ASN A 145 -3.52 -12.70 7.79
C ASN A 145 -3.62 -11.71 6.62
N VAL A 146 -4.29 -12.02 5.53
CA VAL A 146 -4.63 -11.05 4.48
C VAL A 146 -5.89 -10.33 4.91
N ILE A 147 -5.75 -9.07 5.33
CA ILE A 147 -6.81 -8.30 5.99
C ILE A 147 -7.56 -7.36 5.05
N GLY A 148 -7.09 -7.18 3.82
CA GLY A 148 -7.75 -6.31 2.85
C GLY A 148 -6.95 -6.06 1.60
N MET A 149 -7.47 -5.13 0.80
CA MET A 149 -6.89 -4.69 -0.48
C MET A 149 -6.89 -3.17 -0.55
N SER A 150 -5.93 -2.61 -1.28
CA SER A 150 -5.83 -1.18 -1.53
C SER A 150 -5.41 -0.93 -2.97
N ALA A 151 -6.16 -0.09 -3.68
CA ALA A 151 -5.70 0.43 -4.96
C ALA A 151 -4.99 1.77 -4.77
N GLN A 152 -4.03 2.04 -5.65
CA GLN A 152 -3.21 3.24 -5.61
C GLN A 152 -3.50 4.09 -6.85
N LEU A 153 -3.51 5.40 -6.67
CA LEU A 153 -3.62 6.38 -7.75
C LEU A 153 -2.53 7.44 -7.53
N TRP A 154 -1.33 7.14 -8.01
CA TRP A 154 -0.18 8.03 -7.90
C TRP A 154 -0.31 9.24 -8.81
N ALA A 155 0.24 10.37 -8.41
CA ALA A 155 -0.09 11.67 -8.99
C ALA A 155 0.95 12.19 -10.00
N GLU A 156 2.00 11.44 -10.33
CA GLU A 156 3.11 11.90 -11.18
C GLU A 156 2.65 12.42 -12.54
N VAL A 157 1.65 11.77 -13.12
CA VAL A 157 1.14 12.12 -14.45
C VAL A 157 -0.24 12.78 -14.43
N ILE A 158 -0.86 12.93 -13.25
CA ILE A 158 -2.20 13.53 -13.11
C ILE A 158 -2.09 15.05 -13.17
N ARG A 159 -2.89 15.69 -14.03
CA ARG A 159 -2.88 17.15 -14.27
C ARG A 159 -4.25 17.80 -14.08
N SER A 160 -5.33 17.02 -13.93
CA SER A 160 -6.69 17.53 -13.81
C SER A 160 -7.59 16.54 -13.06
N PHE A 161 -8.69 17.03 -12.53
CA PHE A 161 -9.71 16.18 -11.89
C PHE A 161 -10.33 15.18 -12.88
N SER A 162 -10.57 15.60 -14.11
CA SER A 162 -11.06 14.69 -15.17
C SER A 162 -10.09 13.54 -15.47
N GLN A 163 -8.79 13.75 -15.27
CA GLN A 163 -7.81 12.69 -15.39
C GLN A 163 -7.84 11.73 -14.20
N VAL A 164 -8.13 12.23 -12.99
CA VAL A 164 -8.40 11.38 -11.82
C VAL A 164 -9.60 10.47 -12.10
N GLU A 165 -10.70 11.04 -12.58
CA GLU A 165 -11.90 10.26 -12.92
C GLU A 165 -11.60 9.22 -14.01
N TRP A 166 -10.86 9.60 -15.05
CA TRP A 166 -10.44 8.69 -16.12
C TRP A 166 -9.60 7.52 -15.60
N GLN A 167 -8.65 7.77 -14.71
CA GLN A 167 -7.79 6.72 -14.17
C GLN A 167 -8.54 5.83 -13.15
N LEU A 168 -9.49 6.40 -12.42
CA LEU A 168 -10.23 5.70 -11.37
C LEU A 168 -11.33 4.81 -11.94
N TYR A 169 -12.10 5.34 -12.90
CA TYR A 169 -13.25 4.66 -13.46
C TYR A 169 -12.95 4.13 -14.88
N PRO A 170 -13.32 2.88 -15.21
CA PRO A 170 -14.09 1.92 -14.38
C PRO A 170 -13.25 1.00 -13.48
N LYS A 171 -11.93 1.10 -13.43
CA LYS A 171 -11.01 0.17 -12.72
C LYS A 171 -11.40 -0.09 -11.27
N ILE A 172 -11.94 0.92 -10.57
CA ILE A 172 -12.34 0.80 -9.16
C ILE A 172 -13.41 -0.29 -8.94
N PHE A 173 -14.23 -0.58 -9.93
CA PHE A 173 -15.24 -1.63 -9.80
C PHE A 173 -14.60 -3.02 -9.66
N GLY A 174 -13.46 -3.25 -10.33
CA GLY A 174 -12.68 -4.47 -10.13
C GLY A 174 -12.19 -4.62 -8.70
N LEU A 175 -11.65 -3.56 -8.10
CA LEU A 175 -11.25 -3.57 -6.69
C LEU A 175 -12.44 -3.89 -5.77
N VAL A 176 -13.57 -3.21 -5.97
CA VAL A 176 -14.78 -3.41 -5.13
C VAL A 176 -15.24 -4.85 -5.22
N GLU A 177 -15.38 -5.38 -6.43
CA GLU A 177 -15.81 -6.76 -6.64
C GLU A 177 -14.86 -7.75 -5.94
N ARG A 178 -13.54 -7.59 -6.11
CA ARG A 178 -12.54 -8.49 -5.53
C ARG A 178 -12.38 -8.36 -4.02
N SER A 179 -12.68 -7.19 -3.46
CA SER A 179 -12.61 -6.97 -2.01
C SER A 179 -13.79 -7.61 -1.26
N TRP A 180 -14.96 -7.69 -1.89
CA TRP A 180 -16.18 -8.17 -1.26
C TRP A 180 -16.55 -9.61 -1.65
N ASN A 181 -16.03 -10.10 -2.77
CA ASN A 181 -16.37 -11.41 -3.30
C ASN A 181 -15.13 -12.29 -3.51
N ASN A 182 -14.97 -13.31 -2.67
CA ASN A 182 -13.92 -14.33 -2.82
C ASN A 182 -14.07 -15.15 -4.09
N ARG A 183 -15.30 -15.23 -4.63
CA ARG A 183 -15.63 -15.89 -5.87
C ARG A 183 -16.42 -14.93 -6.70
N SER A 184 -15.93 -14.60 -7.88
CA SER A 184 -16.75 -13.85 -8.81
C SER A 184 -17.96 -14.68 -9.20
N CYS A 185 -19.14 -14.18 -8.92
CA CYS A 185 -20.38 -14.73 -9.48
C CYS A 185 -20.66 -14.17 -10.87
N LEU A 186 -19.83 -13.21 -11.32
CA LEU A 186 -19.93 -12.59 -12.64
C LEU A 186 -18.86 -13.20 -13.55
N ALA A 187 -19.27 -13.70 -14.70
CA ALA A 187 -18.33 -13.97 -15.78
C ALA A 187 -17.89 -12.63 -16.42
N LEU A 188 -16.73 -12.61 -17.06
CA LEU A 188 -16.17 -11.42 -17.69
C LEU A 188 -17.14 -10.75 -18.71
N GLY A 189 -18.11 -11.47 -19.23
CA GLY A 189 -19.13 -10.98 -20.15
C GLY A 189 -20.38 -10.40 -19.51
N ASP A 190 -20.46 -10.41 -18.20
CA ASP A 190 -21.59 -9.88 -17.41
C ASP A 190 -21.28 -8.50 -16.82
N TYR A 191 -20.10 -7.97 -17.13
CA TYR A 191 -19.57 -6.70 -16.58
C TYR A 191 -19.84 -5.48 -17.47
#